data_4c0a4baeeafc653f3be6861037310454
#
_entry.id   4c0a4baeeafc653f3be6861037310454
#
_cell.length_a   1.000
_cell.length_b   1.000
_cell.length_c   1.000
_cell.angle_alpha   90.00
_cell.angle_beta   90.00
_cell.angle_gamma   90.00
#
_symmetry.space_group_name_H-M   'P 1'
#
loop_
_entity.id
_entity.type
_entity.pdbx_description
1 polymer ?
#
loop_
_entity_poly.entity_id
_entity_poly.type
_entity_poly.pdbx_seq_one_letter_code
_entity_poly.pdbx_strand_id
1 'polypeptide(L)'
;MSRGLGDVYKRQALEGMPRHASTHAAGVVITKRPVYEYVPLARNDESIVCQYTMVTLEELGLLKMDFLGLRNLTVLDDAVKMVQKYRPDFRLADIPMDDAAVFEMLSQGKTGGVFQMESAGMTGVCVGLKPQSIEDITAIIALYRPGPMESIPRFIACKHDPKLVVYKHPSLQPILSGTYGCIVYQEQVIQIFQQLAGYSLGQADMVRRAMSKKKAKDVEREREAFLHGDPTRNIRGCVANGIPEATAQAIYDEIYDFANYAFNKAHAVSYAVVAYQTAYFKHYFTREYMAALLTSVLDNSDKVAEYIAECRDCGIELLPPDVNRSSDGFTVEDGGIRFGLVAIKNIGRGFIQTMMRRREQDGPFRSFQDFCQRMFDCTD
;
A
#
# COMPACT_ATOMS: atom_id res chain seq x y z
N MET A 1 32.27 -26.75 17.16
CA MET A 1 30.92 -27.17 16.67
C MET A 1 29.76 -27.01 17.65
N SER A 2 29.88 -26.40 18.82
CA SER A 2 28.80 -26.36 19.84
C SER A 2 28.06 -25.00 19.99
N ARG A 3 28.55 -23.92 19.38
CA ARG A 3 27.86 -22.61 19.52
C ARG A 3 26.53 -22.51 18.76
N GLY A 4 26.40 -23.15 17.59
CA GLY A 4 25.17 -23.07 16.78
C GLY A 4 23.96 -23.81 17.38
N LEU A 5 24.16 -24.95 18.01
CA LEU A 5 23.08 -25.73 18.65
C LEU A 5 22.51 -24.99 19.88
N GLY A 6 23.36 -24.38 20.73
CA GLY A 6 22.90 -23.59 21.86
C GLY A 6 22.04 -22.40 21.49
N ASP A 7 22.30 -21.74 20.35
CA ASP A 7 21.50 -20.63 19.84
C ASP A 7 20.17 -21.10 19.27
N VAL A 8 20.11 -22.29 18.66
CA VAL A 8 18.86 -22.90 18.18
C VAL A 8 17.93 -23.22 19.35
N TYR A 9 18.44 -23.85 20.41
CA TYR A 9 17.64 -24.15 21.62
C TYR A 9 17.12 -22.89 22.30
N LYS A 10 17.93 -21.83 22.39
CA LYS A 10 17.48 -20.55 22.95
C LYS A 10 16.39 -19.91 22.09
N ARG A 11 16.49 -19.98 20.76
CA ARG A 11 15.47 -19.46 19.84
C ARG A 11 14.17 -20.25 19.98
N GLN A 12 14.23 -21.58 20.04
CA GLN A 12 13.06 -22.43 20.25
C GLN A 12 12.38 -22.17 21.58
N ALA A 13 13.14 -21.92 22.67
CA ALA A 13 12.58 -21.60 23.98
C ALA A 13 11.87 -20.23 24.00
N LEU A 14 12.20 -19.33 23.08
CA LEU A 14 11.56 -18.01 22.94
C LEU A 14 10.42 -17.99 21.90
N GLU A 15 10.27 -19.07 21.14
CA GLU A 15 9.22 -19.20 20.13
C GLU A 15 7.84 -19.15 20.79
N GLY A 16 6.96 -18.30 20.27
CA GLY A 16 5.61 -18.11 20.81
C GLY A 16 5.52 -17.19 22.03
N MET A 17 6.64 -16.70 22.57
CA MET A 17 6.61 -15.71 23.65
C MET A 17 6.34 -14.30 23.10
N PRO A 18 5.44 -13.52 23.71
CA PRO A 18 5.24 -12.12 23.33
C PRO A 18 6.51 -11.31 23.62
N ARG A 19 6.98 -10.56 22.63
CA ARG A 19 8.20 -9.76 22.73
C ARG A 19 7.95 -8.38 23.37
N HIS A 20 6.87 -7.73 22.96
CA HIS A 20 6.45 -6.41 23.44
C HIS A 20 4.98 -6.18 23.11
N ALA A 21 4.33 -5.29 23.84
CA ALA A 21 3.03 -4.76 23.47
C ALA A 21 3.24 -3.61 22.48
N SER A 22 2.47 -3.60 21.39
CA SER A 22 2.45 -2.50 20.44
C SER A 22 1.03 -1.95 20.32
N THR A 23 0.92 -0.69 19.94
CA THR A 23 -0.36 -0.02 19.72
C THR A 23 -0.78 -0.16 18.27
N HIS A 24 -2.06 -0.45 18.01
CA HIS A 24 -2.59 -0.42 16.64
C HIS A 24 -2.58 1.02 16.12
N ALA A 25 -2.06 1.21 14.91
CA ALA A 25 -1.83 2.55 14.35
C ALA A 25 -3.12 3.37 14.12
N ALA A 26 -4.25 2.69 13.90
CA ALA A 26 -5.51 3.34 13.48
C ALA A 26 -6.76 2.80 14.18
N GLY A 27 -6.64 1.74 14.99
CA GLY A 27 -7.78 1.07 15.62
C GLY A 27 -8.22 1.79 16.88
N VAL A 28 -9.49 2.17 16.94
CA VAL A 28 -10.13 2.81 18.10
C VAL A 28 -11.27 1.94 18.59
N VAL A 29 -11.27 1.63 19.89
CA VAL A 29 -12.38 0.91 20.55
C VAL A 29 -13.45 1.93 20.93
N ILE A 30 -14.69 1.69 20.49
CA ILE A 30 -15.84 2.56 20.75
C ILE A 30 -16.81 1.83 21.67
N THR A 31 -17.20 2.51 22.75
CA THR A 31 -18.08 1.98 23.80
C THR A 31 -19.14 3.02 24.20
N LYS A 32 -20.27 2.56 24.75
CA LYS A 32 -21.35 3.45 25.24
C LYS A 32 -20.99 4.17 26.54
N ARG A 33 -20.12 3.57 27.36
CA ARG A 33 -19.59 4.12 28.62
C ARG A 33 -18.08 4.20 28.53
N PRO A 34 -17.38 4.84 29.45
CA PRO A 34 -15.92 4.86 29.46
C PRO A 34 -15.31 3.46 29.32
N VAL A 35 -14.27 3.34 28.47
CA VAL A 35 -13.69 2.03 28.08
C VAL A 35 -13.16 1.25 29.28
N TYR A 36 -12.69 1.95 30.32
CA TYR A 36 -12.20 1.31 31.57
C TYR A 36 -13.28 0.55 32.36
N GLU A 37 -14.58 0.77 32.09
CA GLU A 37 -15.67 -0.01 32.67
C GLU A 37 -15.82 -1.40 32.01
N TYR A 38 -15.21 -1.59 30.85
CA TYR A 38 -15.29 -2.84 30.08
C TYR A 38 -13.99 -3.62 30.11
N VAL A 39 -12.84 -2.93 29.99
CA VAL A 39 -11.52 -3.55 29.86
C VAL A 39 -10.45 -2.76 30.60
N PRO A 40 -9.40 -3.41 31.13
CA PRO A 40 -8.27 -2.71 31.73
C PRO A 40 -7.51 -1.90 30.67
N LEU A 41 -7.03 -0.73 31.08
CA LEU A 41 -6.26 0.18 30.25
C LEU A 41 -4.80 0.22 30.69
N ALA A 42 -3.91 0.51 29.74
CA ALA A 42 -2.51 0.80 29.98
C ALA A 42 -2.11 2.07 29.27
N ARG A 43 -1.01 2.68 29.69
CA ARG A 43 -0.37 3.76 28.98
C ARG A 43 0.79 3.20 28.15
N ASN A 44 0.80 3.52 26.86
CA ASN A 44 1.91 3.22 25.96
C ASN A 44 2.37 4.55 25.36
N ASP A 45 3.54 5.01 25.78
CA ASP A 45 4.03 6.37 25.53
C ASP A 45 3.00 7.42 26.00
N GLU A 46 2.46 8.24 25.09
CA GLU A 46 1.43 9.23 25.39
C GLU A 46 -0.01 8.72 25.18
N SER A 47 -0.17 7.51 24.62
CA SER A 47 -1.47 6.95 24.26
C SER A 47 -2.02 6.03 25.35
N ILE A 48 -3.34 6.12 25.59
CA ILE A 48 -4.06 5.15 26.42
C ILE A 48 -4.56 4.01 25.52
N VAL A 49 -4.24 2.77 25.88
CA VAL A 49 -4.54 1.57 25.10
C VAL A 49 -5.25 0.52 25.93
N CYS A 50 -6.09 -0.30 25.30
CA CYS A 50 -6.66 -1.49 25.92
C CYS A 50 -5.56 -2.55 26.10
N GLN A 51 -5.55 -3.22 27.28
CA GLN A 51 -4.57 -4.29 27.56
C GLN A 51 -4.90 -5.60 26.83
N TYR A 52 -6.14 -5.80 26.39
CA TYR A 52 -6.57 -7.01 25.71
C TYR A 52 -6.26 -6.99 24.22
N THR A 53 -6.03 -8.17 23.66
CA THR A 53 -5.83 -8.35 22.22
C THR A 53 -7.11 -8.04 21.44
N MET A 54 -6.97 -7.78 20.14
CA MET A 54 -8.11 -7.52 19.24
C MET A 54 -9.15 -8.67 19.30
N VAL A 55 -8.71 -9.92 19.29
CA VAL A 55 -9.59 -11.10 19.36
C VAL A 55 -10.41 -11.10 20.65
N THR A 56 -9.78 -10.83 21.79
CA THR A 56 -10.47 -10.76 23.08
C THR A 56 -11.47 -9.61 23.14
N LEU A 57 -11.15 -8.46 22.54
CA LEU A 57 -12.08 -7.32 22.45
C LEU A 57 -13.32 -7.67 21.59
N GLU A 58 -13.13 -8.40 20.48
CA GLU A 58 -14.23 -8.90 19.64
C GLU A 58 -15.09 -9.94 20.38
N GLU A 59 -14.48 -10.86 21.12
CA GLU A 59 -15.20 -11.85 21.95
C GLU A 59 -16.04 -11.19 23.06
N LEU A 60 -15.59 -10.06 23.60
CA LEU A 60 -16.32 -9.23 24.55
C LEU A 60 -17.44 -8.40 23.90
N GLY A 61 -17.57 -8.46 22.56
CA GLY A 61 -18.56 -7.72 21.81
C GLY A 61 -18.28 -6.21 21.69
N LEU A 62 -17.05 -5.80 21.87
CA LEU A 62 -16.65 -4.40 21.73
C LEU A 62 -16.40 -4.04 20.26
N LEU A 63 -16.85 -2.86 19.87
CA LEU A 63 -16.68 -2.35 18.51
C LEU A 63 -15.29 -1.71 18.38
N LYS A 64 -14.47 -2.26 17.48
CA LYS A 64 -13.22 -1.64 17.02
C LYS A 64 -13.46 -1.01 15.64
N MET A 65 -13.16 0.27 15.51
CA MET A 65 -13.15 0.96 14.22
C MET A 65 -11.73 1.36 13.83
N ASP A 66 -11.39 1.11 12.58
CA ASP A 66 -10.09 1.48 12.02
C ASP A 66 -10.23 2.77 11.21
N PHE A 67 -9.57 3.83 11.68
CA PHE A 67 -9.52 5.12 10.99
C PHE A 67 -8.25 5.18 10.15
N LEU A 68 -8.33 4.64 8.93
CA LEU A 68 -7.20 4.57 8.03
C LEU A 68 -7.17 5.80 7.13
N GLY A 69 -6.06 6.52 7.17
CA GLY A 69 -5.75 7.61 6.25
C GLY A 69 -4.64 7.23 5.28
N LEU A 70 -4.62 7.87 4.13
CA LEU A 70 -3.57 7.69 3.13
C LEU A 70 -2.94 9.06 2.83
N ARG A 71 -1.71 9.28 3.32
CA ARG A 71 -0.96 10.54 3.12
C ARG A 71 -0.83 10.92 1.64
N ASN A 72 -0.67 9.93 0.78
CA ASN A 72 -0.51 10.16 -0.65
C ASN A 72 -1.72 10.81 -1.32
N LEU A 73 -2.94 10.67 -0.75
CA LEU A 73 -4.11 11.40 -1.25
C LEU A 73 -3.98 12.91 -0.98
N THR A 74 -3.43 13.29 0.18
CA THR A 74 -3.11 14.70 0.48
C THR A 74 -2.02 15.22 -0.45
N VAL A 75 -0.97 14.41 -0.71
CA VAL A 75 0.09 14.77 -1.67
C VAL A 75 -0.47 15.02 -3.07
N LEU A 76 -1.37 14.15 -3.53
CA LEU A 76 -2.03 14.32 -4.83
C LEU A 76 -2.93 15.58 -4.85
N ASP A 77 -3.70 15.83 -3.80
CA ASP A 77 -4.56 17.02 -3.68
C ASP A 77 -3.74 18.32 -3.69
N ASP A 78 -2.63 18.35 -2.96
CA ASP A 78 -1.72 19.50 -2.94
C ASP A 78 -1.02 19.71 -4.29
N ALA A 79 -0.60 18.63 -4.95
CA ALA A 79 -0.05 18.70 -6.30
C ALA A 79 -1.09 19.21 -7.32
N VAL A 80 -2.34 18.75 -7.24
CA VAL A 80 -3.46 19.28 -8.05
C VAL A 80 -3.62 20.79 -7.85
N LYS A 81 -3.65 21.26 -6.60
CA LYS A 81 -3.76 22.71 -6.29
C LYS A 81 -2.60 23.50 -6.86
N MET A 82 -1.37 22.95 -6.87
CA MET A 82 -0.22 23.61 -7.48
C MET A 82 -0.38 23.69 -9.01
N VAL A 83 -0.81 22.62 -9.67
CA VAL A 83 -1.08 22.58 -11.12
C VAL A 83 -2.23 23.54 -11.49
N GLN A 84 -3.26 23.62 -10.68
CA GLN A 84 -4.42 24.51 -10.92
C GLN A 84 -4.05 26.00 -10.94
N LYS A 85 -2.91 26.43 -10.39
CA LYS A 85 -2.44 27.82 -10.50
C LYS A 85 -2.24 28.27 -11.96
N TYR A 86 -1.93 27.35 -12.86
CA TYR A 86 -1.73 27.64 -14.29
C TYR A 86 -2.58 26.77 -15.24
N ARG A 87 -3.27 25.74 -14.69
CA ARG A 87 -4.28 24.93 -15.38
C ARG A 87 -5.53 24.80 -14.49
N PRO A 88 -6.37 25.86 -14.40
CA PRO A 88 -7.46 25.92 -13.41
C PRO A 88 -8.48 24.78 -13.52
N ASP A 89 -8.69 24.23 -14.72
CA ASP A 89 -9.66 23.18 -15.00
C ASP A 89 -9.11 21.75 -14.74
N PHE A 90 -7.84 21.61 -14.39
CA PHE A 90 -7.24 20.29 -14.17
C PHE A 90 -7.86 19.58 -12.96
N ARG A 91 -8.27 18.33 -13.14
CA ARG A 91 -8.83 17.48 -12.08
C ARG A 91 -8.15 16.12 -12.08
N LEU A 92 -8.00 15.55 -10.89
CA LEU A 92 -7.43 14.21 -10.71
C LEU A 92 -8.20 13.12 -11.49
N ALA A 93 -9.52 13.30 -11.65
CA ALA A 93 -10.38 12.38 -12.40
C ALA A 93 -10.15 12.40 -13.92
N ASP A 94 -9.50 13.42 -14.44
CA ASP A 94 -9.24 13.58 -15.87
C ASP A 94 -7.92 12.90 -16.32
N ILE A 95 -7.19 12.29 -15.38
CA ILE A 95 -5.95 11.54 -15.68
C ILE A 95 -6.30 10.28 -16.47
N PRO A 96 -5.79 10.12 -17.71
CA PRO A 96 -5.97 8.88 -18.47
C PRO A 96 -5.22 7.75 -17.77
N MET A 97 -5.86 6.56 -17.65
CA MET A 97 -5.30 5.41 -16.93
C MET A 97 -4.50 4.46 -17.83
N ASP A 98 -4.21 4.87 -19.06
CA ASP A 98 -3.58 4.07 -20.12
C ASP A 98 -2.41 4.79 -20.81
N ASP A 99 -1.85 5.83 -20.18
CA ASP A 99 -0.74 6.60 -20.74
C ASP A 99 0.55 5.77 -20.80
N ALA A 100 1.00 5.51 -22.04
CA ALA A 100 2.17 4.68 -22.31
C ALA A 100 3.47 5.26 -21.74
N ALA A 101 3.62 6.59 -21.67
CA ALA A 101 4.84 7.24 -21.19
C ALA A 101 4.98 7.06 -19.66
N VAL A 102 3.86 7.03 -18.92
CA VAL A 102 3.85 6.73 -17.49
C VAL A 102 4.28 5.29 -17.23
N PHE A 103 3.76 4.32 -17.99
CA PHE A 103 4.18 2.92 -17.86
C PHE A 103 5.63 2.71 -18.27
N GLU A 104 6.10 3.41 -19.30
CA GLU A 104 7.51 3.35 -19.71
C GLU A 104 8.44 3.90 -18.61
N MET A 105 8.07 5.01 -17.96
CA MET A 105 8.80 5.56 -16.81
C MET A 105 8.92 4.53 -15.67
N LEU A 106 7.84 3.82 -15.35
CA LEU A 106 7.84 2.75 -14.34
C LEU A 106 8.71 1.58 -14.77
N SER A 107 8.66 1.20 -16.05
CA SER A 107 9.45 0.12 -16.65
C SER A 107 10.96 0.41 -16.65
N GLN A 108 11.33 1.69 -16.69
CA GLN A 108 12.72 2.16 -16.55
C GLN A 108 13.21 2.18 -15.09
N GLY A 109 12.36 1.84 -14.13
CA GLY A 109 12.71 1.84 -12.71
C GLY A 109 12.71 3.25 -12.06
N LYS A 110 12.14 4.25 -12.71
CA LYS A 110 12.02 5.62 -12.17
C LYS A 110 10.86 5.70 -11.15
N THR A 111 10.91 4.87 -10.12
CA THR A 111 9.82 4.66 -9.16
C THR A 111 10.00 5.41 -7.83
N GLY A 112 11.09 6.16 -7.65
CA GLY A 112 11.32 6.99 -6.47
C GLY A 112 10.15 7.94 -6.21
N GLY A 113 9.63 7.93 -4.98
CA GLY A 113 8.44 8.71 -4.62
C GLY A 113 7.11 8.23 -5.20
N VAL A 114 7.06 7.19 -6.03
CA VAL A 114 5.80 6.62 -6.54
C VAL A 114 5.18 5.73 -5.47
N PHE A 115 3.93 6.02 -5.11
CA PHE A 115 3.21 5.29 -4.07
C PHE A 115 3.29 3.78 -4.26
N GLN A 116 3.62 3.04 -3.20
CA GLN A 116 3.78 1.57 -3.16
C GLN A 116 4.92 1.00 -4.03
N MET A 117 5.65 1.82 -4.82
CA MET A 117 6.62 1.32 -5.81
C MET A 117 8.06 1.77 -5.55
N GLU A 118 8.32 2.59 -4.54
CA GLU A 118 9.61 3.23 -4.31
C GLU A 118 10.70 2.32 -3.69
N SER A 119 10.34 1.14 -3.16
CA SER A 119 11.35 0.23 -2.61
C SER A 119 12.19 -0.41 -3.73
N ALA A 120 13.48 -0.64 -3.47
CA ALA A 120 14.40 -1.25 -4.45
C ALA A 120 13.87 -2.58 -5.04
N GLY A 121 13.23 -3.41 -4.20
CA GLY A 121 12.64 -4.65 -4.67
C GLY A 121 11.45 -4.43 -5.60
N MET A 122 10.55 -3.49 -5.27
CA MET A 122 9.43 -3.13 -6.15
C MET A 122 9.91 -2.52 -7.46
N THR A 123 10.92 -1.65 -7.40
CA THR A 123 11.60 -1.11 -8.61
C THR A 123 12.09 -2.24 -9.51
N GLY A 124 12.78 -3.25 -8.93
CA GLY A 124 13.23 -4.41 -9.68
C GLY A 124 12.10 -5.21 -10.33
N VAL A 125 10.97 -5.36 -9.65
CA VAL A 125 9.77 -6.01 -10.21
C VAL A 125 9.17 -5.17 -11.35
N CYS A 126 9.07 -3.85 -11.21
CA CYS A 126 8.61 -2.96 -12.29
C CYS A 126 9.49 -3.07 -13.54
N VAL A 127 10.81 -3.06 -13.37
CA VAL A 127 11.78 -3.20 -14.49
C VAL A 127 11.65 -4.57 -15.16
N GLY A 128 11.49 -5.64 -14.36
CA GLY A 128 11.34 -7.00 -14.90
C GLY A 128 10.00 -7.23 -15.60
N LEU A 129 8.91 -6.75 -15.01
CA LEU A 129 7.56 -6.95 -15.54
C LEU A 129 7.25 -6.04 -16.72
N LYS A 130 7.79 -4.82 -16.75
CA LYS A 130 7.46 -3.77 -17.72
C LYS A 130 5.94 -3.55 -17.79
N PRO A 131 5.34 -2.95 -16.76
CA PRO A 131 3.90 -2.75 -16.71
C PRO A 131 3.40 -1.95 -17.90
N GLN A 132 2.23 -2.31 -18.42
CA GLN A 132 1.58 -1.68 -19.57
C GLN A 132 0.11 -1.34 -19.29
N SER A 133 -0.39 -1.73 -18.11
CA SER A 133 -1.78 -1.54 -17.71
C SER A 133 -1.90 -1.39 -16.19
N ILE A 134 -3.05 -0.89 -15.74
CA ILE A 134 -3.41 -0.86 -14.30
C ILE A 134 -3.48 -2.28 -13.72
N GLU A 135 -3.88 -3.27 -14.52
CA GLU A 135 -3.90 -4.68 -14.11
C GLU A 135 -2.51 -5.18 -13.74
N ASP A 136 -1.49 -4.81 -14.51
CA ASP A 136 -0.10 -5.16 -14.19
C ASP A 136 0.35 -4.55 -12.86
N ILE A 137 0.05 -3.27 -12.63
CA ILE A 137 0.34 -2.60 -11.36
C ILE A 137 -0.42 -3.28 -10.21
N THR A 138 -1.69 -3.62 -10.44
CA THR A 138 -2.52 -4.34 -9.47
C THR A 138 -1.90 -5.68 -9.07
N ALA A 139 -1.42 -6.43 -10.06
CA ALA A 139 -0.77 -7.72 -9.82
C ALA A 139 0.56 -7.57 -9.06
N ILE A 140 1.38 -6.58 -9.38
CA ILE A 140 2.63 -6.27 -8.65
C ILE A 140 2.31 -6.01 -7.17
N ILE A 141 1.34 -5.14 -6.88
CA ILE A 141 0.95 -4.79 -5.51
C ILE A 141 0.44 -6.03 -4.76
N ALA A 142 -0.31 -6.91 -5.42
CA ALA A 142 -0.83 -8.12 -4.81
C ALA A 142 0.26 -9.16 -4.55
N LEU A 143 1.27 -9.27 -5.41
CA LEU A 143 2.32 -10.30 -5.36
C LEU A 143 3.53 -9.90 -4.51
N TYR A 144 3.89 -8.61 -4.44
CA TYR A 144 5.11 -8.17 -3.76
C TYR A 144 4.93 -8.12 -2.24
N ARG A 145 4.94 -9.28 -1.60
CA ARG A 145 4.87 -9.48 -0.14
C ARG A 145 5.34 -10.89 0.23
N PRO A 146 5.78 -11.13 1.46
CA PRO A 146 6.22 -12.46 1.90
C PRO A 146 5.19 -13.55 1.56
N GLY A 147 5.63 -14.63 0.93
CA GLY A 147 4.84 -15.73 0.40
C GLY A 147 4.62 -15.62 -1.11
N PRO A 148 3.70 -14.79 -1.60
CA PRO A 148 3.40 -14.70 -3.04
C PRO A 148 4.57 -14.22 -3.90
N MET A 149 5.54 -13.54 -3.29
CA MET A 149 6.73 -13.02 -3.96
C MET A 149 7.50 -14.10 -4.73
N GLU A 150 7.46 -15.36 -4.29
CA GLU A 150 8.07 -16.50 -4.98
C GLU A 150 7.44 -16.78 -6.36
N SER A 151 6.21 -16.33 -6.58
CA SER A 151 5.50 -16.48 -7.85
C SER A 151 5.84 -15.40 -8.88
N ILE A 152 6.49 -14.30 -8.48
CA ILE A 152 6.81 -13.17 -9.36
C ILE A 152 7.65 -13.57 -10.58
N PRO A 153 8.71 -14.40 -10.47
CA PRO A 153 9.50 -14.80 -11.64
C PRO A 153 8.66 -15.54 -12.68
N ARG A 154 7.77 -16.45 -12.25
CA ARG A 154 6.84 -17.16 -13.14
C ARG A 154 5.85 -16.19 -13.79
N PHE A 155 5.27 -15.29 -13.02
CA PHE A 155 4.32 -14.28 -13.50
C PHE A 155 4.95 -13.40 -14.58
N ILE A 156 6.18 -12.92 -14.37
CA ILE A 156 6.95 -12.14 -15.35
C ILE A 156 7.23 -12.96 -16.61
N ALA A 157 7.71 -14.21 -16.47
CA ALA A 157 7.99 -15.07 -17.60
C ALA A 157 6.74 -15.33 -18.46
N CYS A 158 5.61 -15.65 -17.83
CA CYS A 158 4.33 -15.88 -18.51
C CYS A 158 3.78 -14.62 -19.18
N LYS A 159 4.00 -13.44 -18.62
CA LYS A 159 3.64 -12.18 -19.29
C LYS A 159 4.42 -11.95 -20.56
N HIS A 160 5.73 -12.20 -20.56
CA HIS A 160 6.60 -11.94 -21.72
C HIS A 160 6.55 -13.04 -22.78
N ASP A 161 6.25 -14.28 -22.39
CA ASP A 161 6.08 -15.39 -23.33
C ASP A 161 4.74 -16.12 -23.08
N PRO A 162 3.71 -15.81 -23.88
CA PRO A 162 2.39 -16.47 -23.77
C PRO A 162 2.45 -18.00 -23.91
N LYS A 163 3.52 -18.57 -24.50
CA LYS A 163 3.68 -20.02 -24.63
C LYS A 163 3.95 -20.70 -23.28
N LEU A 164 4.40 -19.95 -22.29
CA LEU A 164 4.63 -20.46 -20.94
C LEU A 164 3.35 -20.48 -20.08
N VAL A 165 2.26 -19.86 -20.57
CA VAL A 165 0.98 -19.86 -19.88
C VAL A 165 0.31 -21.22 -20.03
N VAL A 166 0.22 -21.96 -18.94
CA VAL A 166 -0.40 -23.29 -18.90
C VAL A 166 -1.59 -23.27 -17.96
N TYR A 167 -2.75 -23.67 -18.46
CA TYR A 167 -3.94 -23.89 -17.64
C TYR A 167 -4.10 -25.41 -17.39
N LYS A 168 -4.23 -25.82 -16.11
CA LYS A 168 -4.46 -27.21 -15.72
C LYS A 168 -5.76 -27.76 -16.32
N HIS A 169 -6.74 -26.89 -16.59
CA HIS A 169 -7.97 -27.18 -17.29
C HIS A 169 -8.45 -25.96 -18.10
N PRO A 170 -9.05 -26.14 -19.29
CA PRO A 170 -9.52 -25.02 -20.13
C PRO A 170 -10.48 -24.07 -19.40
N SER A 171 -11.31 -24.56 -18.49
CA SER A 171 -12.23 -23.74 -17.67
C SER A 171 -11.54 -22.72 -16.77
N LEU A 172 -10.22 -22.84 -16.54
CA LEU A 172 -9.44 -21.85 -15.78
C LEU A 172 -9.04 -20.64 -16.63
N GLN A 173 -9.02 -20.76 -17.95
CA GLN A 173 -8.60 -19.68 -18.83
C GLN A 173 -9.42 -18.41 -18.65
N PRO A 174 -10.77 -18.42 -18.60
CA PRO A 174 -11.54 -17.19 -18.37
C PRO A 174 -11.25 -16.51 -17.02
N ILE A 175 -10.86 -17.29 -16.02
CA ILE A 175 -10.59 -16.80 -14.66
C ILE A 175 -9.15 -16.25 -14.54
N LEU A 176 -8.19 -16.93 -15.14
CA LEU A 176 -6.76 -16.70 -14.91
C LEU A 176 -6.04 -16.00 -16.09
N SER A 177 -6.73 -15.71 -17.20
CA SER A 177 -6.10 -15.06 -18.37
C SER A 177 -5.52 -13.70 -18.04
N GLY A 178 -6.21 -12.90 -17.24
CA GLY A 178 -5.74 -11.57 -16.80
C GLY A 178 -4.54 -11.61 -15.83
N THR A 179 -4.17 -12.80 -15.36
CA THR A 179 -3.02 -13.01 -14.47
C THR A 179 -2.06 -14.06 -15.04
N TYR A 180 -2.04 -14.22 -16.35
CA TYR A 180 -1.12 -15.09 -17.09
C TYR A 180 -1.08 -16.54 -16.57
N GLY A 181 -2.25 -17.07 -16.18
CA GLY A 181 -2.39 -18.42 -15.64
C GLY A 181 -2.03 -18.59 -14.17
N CYS A 182 -1.70 -17.51 -13.47
CA CYS A 182 -1.38 -17.55 -12.04
C CYS A 182 -2.61 -17.20 -11.19
N ILE A 183 -2.80 -17.89 -10.07
CA ILE A 183 -3.74 -17.47 -9.03
C ILE A 183 -3.07 -16.31 -8.26
N VAL A 184 -3.74 -15.16 -8.17
CA VAL A 184 -3.27 -13.95 -7.48
C VAL A 184 -4.31 -13.45 -6.49
N TYR A 185 -5.59 -13.49 -6.86
CA TYR A 185 -6.67 -12.83 -6.14
C TYR A 185 -7.60 -13.80 -5.44
N GLN A 186 -8.16 -13.36 -4.31
CA GLN A 186 -9.21 -14.08 -3.57
C GLN A 186 -10.42 -14.35 -4.44
N GLU A 187 -10.77 -13.40 -5.29
CA GLU A 187 -11.90 -13.48 -6.22
C GLU A 187 -11.70 -14.59 -7.26
N GLN A 188 -10.47 -14.84 -7.69
CA GLN A 188 -10.17 -15.96 -8.59
C GLN A 188 -10.39 -17.32 -7.91
N VAL A 189 -9.99 -17.46 -6.64
CA VAL A 189 -10.25 -18.67 -5.84
C VAL A 189 -11.76 -18.91 -5.74
N ILE A 190 -12.53 -17.86 -5.39
CA ILE A 190 -14.00 -17.96 -5.32
C ILE A 190 -14.60 -18.38 -6.65
N GLN A 191 -14.16 -17.77 -7.78
CA GLN A 191 -14.64 -18.12 -9.12
C GLN A 191 -14.31 -19.55 -9.51
N ILE A 192 -13.13 -20.07 -9.13
CA ILE A 192 -12.75 -21.46 -9.40
C ILE A 192 -13.72 -22.40 -8.67
N PHE A 193 -13.99 -22.20 -7.39
CA PHE A 193 -14.98 -23.01 -6.65
C PHE A 193 -16.38 -22.96 -7.27
N GLN A 194 -16.83 -21.77 -7.69
CA GLN A 194 -18.13 -21.61 -8.32
C GLN A 194 -18.23 -22.28 -9.69
N GLN A 195 -17.27 -22.01 -10.57
CA GLN A 195 -17.38 -22.43 -11.97
C GLN A 195 -17.00 -23.90 -12.19
N LEU A 196 -16.03 -24.43 -11.43
CA LEU A 196 -15.57 -25.79 -11.61
C LEU A 196 -16.37 -26.79 -10.78
N ALA A 197 -16.76 -26.45 -9.57
CA ALA A 197 -17.40 -27.38 -8.64
C ALA A 197 -18.86 -27.04 -8.29
N GLY A 198 -19.37 -25.87 -8.73
CA GLY A 198 -20.78 -25.51 -8.55
C GLY A 198 -21.12 -24.97 -7.15
N TYR A 199 -20.16 -24.38 -6.46
CA TYR A 199 -20.43 -23.70 -5.19
C TYR A 199 -21.23 -22.42 -5.40
N SER A 200 -22.08 -22.05 -4.44
CA SER A 200 -22.60 -20.69 -4.38
C SER A 200 -21.51 -19.69 -3.95
N LEU A 201 -21.71 -18.41 -4.22
CA LEU A 201 -20.76 -17.34 -3.82
C LEU A 201 -20.45 -17.38 -2.31
N GLY A 202 -21.49 -17.51 -1.48
CA GLY A 202 -21.31 -17.55 -0.03
C GLY A 202 -20.55 -18.78 0.45
N GLN A 203 -20.83 -19.95 -0.14
CA GLN A 203 -20.09 -21.18 0.16
C GLN A 203 -18.61 -21.06 -0.24
N ALA A 204 -18.31 -20.56 -1.44
CA ALA A 204 -16.95 -20.38 -1.93
C ALA A 204 -16.14 -19.42 -1.03
N ASP A 205 -16.75 -18.32 -0.57
CA ASP A 205 -16.08 -17.39 0.36
C ASP A 205 -15.86 -18.02 1.74
N MET A 206 -16.81 -18.80 2.25
CA MET A 206 -16.60 -19.55 3.51
C MET A 206 -15.45 -20.55 3.40
N VAL A 207 -15.35 -21.29 2.30
CA VAL A 207 -14.25 -22.22 2.05
C VAL A 207 -12.91 -21.50 1.99
N ARG A 208 -12.83 -20.41 1.25
CA ARG A 208 -11.63 -19.57 1.17
C ARG A 208 -11.17 -19.13 2.57
N ARG A 209 -12.10 -18.68 3.43
CA ARG A 209 -11.79 -18.28 4.82
C ARG A 209 -11.35 -19.47 5.69
N ALA A 210 -11.97 -20.64 5.51
CA ALA A 210 -11.60 -21.86 6.25
C ALA A 210 -10.19 -22.35 5.87
N MET A 211 -9.84 -22.32 4.58
CA MET A 211 -8.51 -22.66 4.10
C MET A 211 -7.43 -21.76 4.72
N SER A 212 -7.69 -20.44 4.81
CA SER A 212 -6.77 -19.49 5.45
C SER A 212 -6.53 -19.81 6.95
N LYS A 213 -7.49 -20.43 7.62
CA LYS A 213 -7.37 -20.83 9.05
C LYS A 213 -6.74 -22.23 9.24
N LYS A 214 -6.42 -22.94 8.16
CA LYS A 214 -5.77 -24.28 8.14
C LYS A 214 -6.38 -25.31 9.09
N LYS A 215 -7.69 -25.36 9.24
CA LYS A 215 -8.38 -26.39 10.02
C LYS A 215 -8.42 -27.70 9.22
N ALA A 216 -7.55 -28.65 9.52
CA ALA A 216 -7.34 -29.85 8.72
C ALA A 216 -8.65 -30.63 8.37
N LYS A 217 -9.56 -30.78 9.34
CA LYS A 217 -10.84 -31.48 9.11
C LYS A 217 -11.74 -30.73 8.12
N ASP A 218 -11.78 -29.40 8.19
CA ASP A 218 -12.60 -28.59 7.29
C ASP A 218 -11.99 -28.60 5.87
N VAL A 219 -10.66 -28.57 5.76
CA VAL A 219 -9.94 -28.62 4.48
C VAL A 219 -10.17 -29.93 3.77
N GLU A 220 -10.11 -31.09 4.48
CA GLU A 220 -10.33 -32.40 3.85
C GLU A 220 -11.79 -32.56 3.40
N ARG A 221 -12.75 -32.15 4.21
CA ARG A 221 -14.17 -32.16 3.84
C ARG A 221 -14.42 -31.30 2.59
N GLU A 222 -13.79 -30.13 2.50
CA GLU A 222 -13.97 -29.26 1.35
C GLU A 222 -13.24 -29.81 0.11
N ARG A 223 -12.14 -30.55 0.26
CA ARG A 223 -11.48 -31.27 -0.82
C ARG A 223 -12.42 -32.27 -1.45
N GLU A 224 -13.03 -33.15 -0.66
CA GLU A 224 -14.01 -34.14 -1.13
C GLU A 224 -15.19 -33.48 -1.83
N ALA A 225 -15.73 -32.40 -1.25
CA ALA A 225 -16.85 -31.67 -1.85
C ALA A 225 -16.46 -30.98 -3.17
N PHE A 226 -15.25 -30.45 -3.27
CA PHE A 226 -14.74 -29.86 -4.52
C PHE A 226 -14.57 -30.91 -5.61
N LEU A 227 -14.06 -32.08 -5.28
CA LEU A 227 -13.83 -33.16 -6.23
C LEU A 227 -15.15 -33.85 -6.63
N HIS A 228 -15.86 -34.40 -5.65
CA HIS A 228 -16.98 -35.34 -5.84
C HIS A 228 -18.36 -34.74 -5.57
N GLY A 229 -18.41 -33.52 -5.01
CA GLY A 229 -19.65 -32.82 -4.68
C GLY A 229 -20.13 -33.09 -3.25
N ASP A 230 -21.17 -32.36 -2.87
CA ASP A 230 -21.89 -32.52 -1.60
C ASP A 230 -23.39 -32.24 -1.84
N PRO A 231 -24.19 -33.30 -2.01
CA PRO A 231 -25.62 -33.15 -2.27
C PRO A 231 -26.37 -32.38 -1.16
N THR A 232 -25.90 -32.46 0.10
CA THR A 232 -26.55 -31.78 1.22
C THR A 232 -26.41 -30.27 1.17
N ARG A 233 -25.35 -29.79 0.50
CA ARG A 233 -25.07 -28.39 0.24
C ARG A 233 -25.35 -27.95 -1.18
N ASN A 234 -25.90 -28.85 -2.02
CA ASN A 234 -26.14 -28.65 -3.44
C ASN A 234 -24.86 -28.27 -4.24
N ILE A 235 -23.76 -28.94 -3.89
CA ILE A 235 -22.48 -28.80 -4.57
C ILE A 235 -22.31 -29.97 -5.54
N ARG A 236 -22.07 -29.68 -6.81
CA ARG A 236 -21.99 -30.71 -7.87
C ARG A 236 -20.65 -31.44 -7.90
N GLY A 237 -19.56 -30.74 -7.63
CA GLY A 237 -18.20 -31.25 -7.72
C GLY A 237 -17.60 -31.21 -9.14
N CYS A 238 -16.27 -31.16 -9.21
CA CYS A 238 -15.54 -31.04 -10.46
C CYS A 238 -15.71 -32.27 -11.36
N VAL A 239 -15.67 -33.47 -10.80
CA VAL A 239 -15.79 -34.73 -11.56
C VAL A 239 -17.14 -34.83 -12.26
N ALA A 240 -18.23 -34.47 -11.58
CA ALA A 240 -19.56 -34.41 -12.17
C ALA A 240 -19.72 -33.33 -13.25
N ASN A 241 -18.83 -32.32 -13.24
CA ASN A 241 -18.74 -31.29 -14.29
C ASN A 241 -17.78 -31.66 -15.43
N GLY A 242 -17.28 -32.91 -15.47
CA GLY A 242 -16.45 -33.45 -16.56
C GLY A 242 -14.96 -33.13 -16.41
N ILE A 243 -14.50 -32.67 -15.26
CA ILE A 243 -13.09 -32.44 -15.01
C ILE A 243 -12.46 -33.72 -14.45
N PRO A 244 -11.37 -34.25 -15.06
CA PRO A 244 -10.70 -35.42 -14.53
C PRO A 244 -10.28 -35.26 -13.09
N GLU A 245 -10.47 -36.29 -12.26
CA GLU A 245 -10.22 -36.25 -10.82
C GLU A 245 -8.78 -35.80 -10.48
N ALA A 246 -7.77 -36.36 -11.17
CA ALA A 246 -6.38 -35.95 -10.96
C ALA A 246 -6.13 -34.47 -11.28
N THR A 247 -6.84 -33.94 -12.28
CA THR A 247 -6.76 -32.51 -12.63
C THR A 247 -7.44 -31.64 -11.55
N ALA A 248 -8.63 -32.05 -11.08
CA ALA A 248 -9.35 -31.37 -10.02
C ALA A 248 -8.54 -31.35 -8.70
N GLN A 249 -7.92 -32.50 -8.38
CA GLN A 249 -7.01 -32.61 -7.25
C GLN A 249 -5.84 -31.62 -7.35
N ALA A 250 -5.16 -31.58 -8.49
CA ALA A 250 -4.03 -30.67 -8.71
C ALA A 250 -4.43 -29.19 -8.68
N ILE A 251 -5.67 -28.84 -9.06
CA ILE A 251 -6.22 -27.48 -8.93
C ILE A 251 -6.49 -27.17 -7.45
N TYR A 252 -7.11 -28.09 -6.71
CA TYR A 252 -7.37 -27.91 -5.29
C TYR A 252 -6.09 -27.71 -4.48
N ASP A 253 -5.05 -28.50 -4.77
CA ASP A 253 -3.76 -28.40 -4.10
C ASP A 253 -3.10 -27.03 -4.35
N GLU A 254 -3.13 -26.53 -5.61
CA GLU A 254 -2.63 -25.19 -5.93
C GLU A 254 -3.42 -24.08 -5.19
N ILE A 255 -4.75 -24.22 -5.11
CA ILE A 255 -5.57 -23.27 -4.33
C ILE A 255 -5.22 -23.33 -2.86
N TYR A 256 -5.04 -24.53 -2.29
CA TYR A 256 -4.72 -24.71 -0.89
C TYR A 256 -3.37 -24.09 -0.52
N ASP A 257 -2.36 -24.30 -1.34
CA ASP A 257 -1.03 -23.70 -1.15
C ASP A 257 -1.09 -22.18 -1.21
N PHE A 258 -1.93 -21.65 -2.09
CA PHE A 258 -2.06 -20.22 -2.32
C PHE A 258 -3.11 -19.52 -1.42
N ALA A 259 -4.03 -20.26 -0.78
CA ALA A 259 -5.19 -19.69 -0.06
C ALA A 259 -4.82 -18.71 1.05
N ASN A 260 -3.64 -18.89 1.69
CA ASN A 260 -3.13 -17.97 2.71
C ASN A 260 -2.59 -16.66 2.12
N TYR A 261 -2.30 -16.65 0.83
CA TYR A 261 -1.58 -15.59 0.14
C TYR A 261 -2.45 -14.86 -0.88
N ALA A 262 -3.68 -15.32 -1.13
CA ALA A 262 -4.60 -14.66 -2.04
C ALA A 262 -4.95 -13.24 -1.56
N PHE A 263 -4.83 -12.27 -2.46
CA PHE A 263 -5.05 -10.85 -2.13
C PHE A 263 -6.45 -10.40 -2.57
N ASN A 264 -7.03 -9.47 -1.82
CA ASN A 264 -8.27 -8.85 -2.23
C ASN A 264 -8.02 -7.96 -3.46
N LYS A 265 -8.67 -8.28 -4.59
CA LYS A 265 -8.47 -7.58 -5.86
C LYS A 265 -8.93 -6.13 -5.77
N ALA A 266 -10.06 -5.86 -5.13
CA ALA A 266 -10.61 -4.50 -5.03
C ALA A 266 -9.64 -3.57 -4.28
N HIS A 267 -9.01 -4.05 -3.19
CA HIS A 267 -7.97 -3.30 -2.49
C HIS A 267 -6.75 -3.06 -3.39
N ALA A 268 -6.26 -4.08 -4.09
CA ALA A 268 -5.10 -3.95 -4.97
C ALA A 268 -5.34 -2.96 -6.11
N VAL A 269 -6.53 -2.99 -6.75
CA VAL A 269 -6.92 -2.04 -7.81
C VAL A 269 -6.96 -0.61 -7.28
N SER A 270 -7.57 -0.39 -6.11
CA SER A 270 -7.64 0.95 -5.51
C SER A 270 -6.26 1.54 -5.28
N TYR A 271 -5.33 0.73 -4.78
CA TYR A 271 -3.93 1.13 -4.58
C TYR A 271 -3.17 1.31 -5.89
N ALA A 272 -3.46 0.48 -6.91
CA ALA A 272 -2.86 0.61 -8.23
C ALA A 272 -3.25 1.92 -8.91
N VAL A 273 -4.50 2.37 -8.76
CA VAL A 273 -4.96 3.66 -9.26
C VAL A 273 -4.19 4.81 -8.60
N VAL A 274 -4.05 4.79 -7.27
CA VAL A 274 -3.28 5.82 -6.55
C VAL A 274 -1.80 5.78 -6.97
N ALA A 275 -1.20 4.58 -7.08
CA ALA A 275 0.18 4.42 -7.53
C ALA A 275 0.39 5.02 -8.93
N TYR A 276 -0.53 4.70 -9.85
CA TYR A 276 -0.50 5.24 -11.20
C TYR A 276 -0.68 6.76 -11.23
N GLN A 277 -1.61 7.32 -10.44
CA GLN A 277 -1.80 8.76 -10.35
C GLN A 277 -0.54 9.46 -9.83
N THR A 278 0.13 8.90 -8.82
CA THR A 278 1.41 9.44 -8.34
C THR A 278 2.50 9.36 -9.41
N ALA A 279 2.56 8.26 -10.18
CA ALA A 279 3.48 8.13 -11.31
C ALA A 279 3.18 9.14 -12.44
N TYR A 280 1.90 9.37 -12.74
CA TYR A 280 1.46 10.39 -13.73
C TYR A 280 1.90 11.80 -13.33
N PHE A 281 1.68 12.18 -12.07
CA PHE A 281 2.17 13.46 -11.56
C PHE A 281 3.68 13.55 -11.60
N LYS A 282 4.38 12.50 -11.21
CA LYS A 282 5.84 12.44 -11.31
C LYS A 282 6.33 12.64 -12.74
N HIS A 283 5.64 12.10 -13.74
CA HIS A 283 6.01 12.20 -15.13
C HIS A 283 5.72 13.59 -15.73
N TYR A 284 4.50 14.12 -15.54
CA TYR A 284 4.02 15.32 -16.21
C TYR A 284 4.12 16.61 -15.39
N PHE A 285 4.10 16.51 -14.06
CA PHE A 285 4.08 17.61 -13.11
C PHE A 285 5.11 17.40 -12.01
N THR A 286 6.34 17.05 -12.43
CA THR A 286 7.39 16.56 -11.53
C THR A 286 7.69 17.53 -10.38
N ARG A 287 7.76 18.86 -10.67
CA ARG A 287 8.05 19.88 -9.66
C ARG A 287 6.95 20.01 -8.63
N GLU A 288 5.71 20.08 -9.08
CA GLU A 288 4.53 20.20 -8.23
C GLU A 288 4.37 18.97 -7.34
N TYR A 289 4.57 17.79 -7.93
CA TYR A 289 4.51 16.53 -7.20
C TYR A 289 5.62 16.40 -6.15
N MET A 290 6.86 16.68 -6.53
CA MET A 290 7.99 16.57 -5.60
C MET A 290 7.92 17.62 -4.50
N ALA A 291 7.41 18.84 -4.76
CA ALA A 291 7.17 19.85 -3.74
C ALA A 291 6.11 19.39 -2.71
N ALA A 292 4.99 18.82 -3.19
CA ALA A 292 3.95 18.26 -2.32
C ALA A 292 4.48 17.05 -1.51
N LEU A 293 5.24 16.17 -2.15
CA LEU A 293 5.82 14.99 -1.51
C LEU A 293 6.83 15.38 -0.41
N LEU A 294 7.76 16.29 -0.69
CA LEU A 294 8.70 16.84 0.28
C LEU A 294 7.96 17.49 1.46
N THR A 295 6.91 18.26 1.19
CA THR A 295 6.08 18.90 2.22
C THR A 295 5.40 17.87 3.11
N SER A 296 4.98 16.74 2.57
CA SER A 296 4.31 15.67 3.31
C SER A 296 5.20 14.93 4.32
N VAL A 297 6.51 15.05 4.20
CA VAL A 297 7.51 14.33 5.02
C VAL A 297 8.40 15.26 5.85
N LEU A 298 7.99 16.51 6.07
CA LEU A 298 8.78 17.53 6.81
C LEU A 298 9.26 17.06 8.19
N ASP A 299 8.50 16.18 8.83
CA ASP A 299 8.85 15.64 10.16
C ASP A 299 9.86 14.47 10.10
N ASN A 300 10.28 14.05 8.91
CA ASN A 300 11.21 12.95 8.68
C ASN A 300 12.41 13.39 7.82
N SER A 301 13.49 13.77 8.48
CA SER A 301 14.70 14.29 7.83
C SER A 301 15.33 13.32 6.81
N ASP A 302 15.25 12.01 7.08
CA ASP A 302 15.81 10.99 6.19
C ASP A 302 15.02 10.91 4.89
N LYS A 303 13.68 10.94 4.98
CA LYS A 303 12.81 10.99 3.80
C LYS A 303 12.93 12.31 3.04
N VAL A 304 13.10 13.43 3.72
CA VAL A 304 13.39 14.72 3.07
C VAL A 304 14.70 14.61 2.26
N ALA A 305 15.76 14.04 2.84
CA ALA A 305 17.04 13.86 2.14
C ALA A 305 16.91 12.92 0.92
N GLU A 306 16.17 11.82 1.05
CA GLU A 306 15.89 10.87 -0.03
C GLU A 306 15.18 11.56 -1.20
N TYR A 307 14.11 12.32 -0.92
CA TYR A 307 13.35 13.02 -1.97
C TYR A 307 14.09 14.23 -2.56
N ILE A 308 15.00 14.86 -1.80
CA ILE A 308 15.91 15.85 -2.36
C ILE A 308 16.88 15.20 -3.38
N ALA A 309 17.39 14.00 -3.10
CA ALA A 309 18.19 13.26 -4.06
C ALA A 309 17.38 12.93 -5.32
N GLU A 310 16.15 12.44 -5.15
CA GLU A 310 15.23 12.18 -6.27
C GLU A 310 14.94 13.43 -7.11
N CYS A 311 14.76 14.60 -6.48
CA CYS A 311 14.61 15.87 -7.21
C CYS A 311 15.84 16.16 -8.11
N ARG A 312 17.06 15.92 -7.61
CA ARG A 312 18.30 16.11 -8.39
C ARG A 312 18.38 15.14 -9.55
N ASP A 313 18.01 13.88 -9.34
CA ASP A 313 17.96 12.85 -10.39
C ASP A 313 16.92 13.19 -11.46
N CYS A 314 15.83 13.87 -11.09
CA CYS A 314 14.84 14.43 -12.00
C CYS A 314 15.28 15.77 -12.65
N GLY A 315 16.47 16.29 -12.37
CA GLY A 315 16.96 17.56 -12.88
C GLY A 315 16.31 18.81 -12.28
N ILE A 316 15.72 18.69 -11.09
CA ILE A 316 15.06 19.79 -10.38
C ILE A 316 16.06 20.44 -9.42
N GLU A 317 16.22 21.76 -9.54
CA GLU A 317 17.03 22.55 -8.62
C GLU A 317 16.28 22.80 -7.30
N LEU A 318 16.95 22.59 -6.17
CA LEU A 318 16.47 22.97 -4.85
C LEU A 318 16.99 24.37 -4.51
N LEU A 319 16.09 25.32 -4.46
CA LEU A 319 16.40 26.70 -4.12
C LEU A 319 16.52 26.86 -2.59
N PRO A 320 17.53 27.58 -2.09
CA PRO A 320 17.78 27.71 -0.66
C PRO A 320 16.60 28.38 0.08
N PRO A 321 16.45 28.18 1.40
CA PRO A 321 15.45 28.88 2.18
C PRO A 321 15.69 30.40 2.14
N ASP A 322 14.61 31.16 2.05
CA ASP A 322 14.62 32.61 1.94
C ASP A 322 13.45 33.20 2.73
N VAL A 323 13.71 34.10 3.67
CA VAL A 323 12.68 34.73 4.54
C VAL A 323 11.62 35.51 3.77
N ASN A 324 11.97 36.01 2.57
CA ASN A 324 11.08 36.76 1.71
C ASN A 324 10.33 35.92 0.67
N ARG A 325 10.79 34.71 0.41
CA ARG A 325 10.24 33.86 -0.67
C ARG A 325 9.65 32.55 -0.16
N SER A 326 10.32 31.91 0.81
CA SER A 326 9.88 30.61 1.32
C SER A 326 8.55 30.67 2.05
N SER A 327 7.78 29.60 1.92
CA SER A 327 6.58 29.30 2.72
C SER A 327 6.89 28.29 3.81
N ASP A 328 5.89 27.84 4.54
CA ASP A 328 6.01 26.77 5.52
C ASP A 328 6.45 25.45 4.87
N GLY A 329 5.80 25.02 3.78
CA GLY A 329 6.18 23.87 2.96
C GLY A 329 7.05 24.23 1.76
N PHE A 330 7.43 23.19 1.01
CA PHE A 330 8.15 23.36 -0.27
C PHE A 330 7.21 23.92 -1.34
N THR A 331 7.69 24.85 -2.13
CA THR A 331 6.89 25.55 -3.17
C THR A 331 7.61 25.55 -4.50
N VAL A 332 6.83 25.50 -5.60
CA VAL A 332 7.37 25.60 -6.95
C VAL A 332 7.60 27.06 -7.30
N GLU A 333 8.79 27.37 -7.76
CA GLU A 333 9.18 28.68 -8.32
C GLU A 333 9.79 28.50 -9.70
N ASP A 334 9.98 29.63 -10.42
CA ASP A 334 10.72 29.64 -11.67
C ASP A 334 12.15 29.13 -11.43
N GLY A 335 12.48 28.02 -12.10
CA GLY A 335 13.80 27.39 -11.99
C GLY A 335 13.91 26.22 -11.01
N GLY A 336 12.94 25.99 -10.09
CA GLY A 336 13.10 24.89 -9.17
C GLY A 336 12.04 24.79 -8.08
N ILE A 337 12.41 24.11 -6.99
CA ILE A 337 11.60 23.98 -5.77
C ILE A 337 12.26 24.78 -4.65
N ARG A 338 11.55 25.74 -4.08
CA ARG A 338 11.98 26.53 -2.93
C ARG A 338 11.86 25.72 -1.65
N PHE A 339 12.91 25.75 -0.84
CA PHE A 339 12.97 25.04 0.45
C PHE A 339 11.94 25.57 1.44
N GLY A 340 11.13 24.68 2.02
CA GLY A 340 10.12 24.99 3.02
C GLY A 340 10.74 25.29 4.39
N LEU A 341 10.27 26.33 5.07
CA LEU A 341 10.89 26.79 6.33
C LEU A 341 10.67 25.81 7.49
N VAL A 342 9.59 25.04 7.50
CA VAL A 342 9.33 24.01 8.54
C VAL A 342 10.36 22.88 8.50
N ALA A 343 11.00 22.64 7.34
CA ALA A 343 12.08 21.66 7.23
C ALA A 343 13.38 22.09 7.92
N ILE A 344 13.48 23.37 8.33
CA ILE A 344 14.65 23.87 9.06
C ILE A 344 14.50 23.50 10.54
N LYS A 345 15.48 22.74 11.03
CA LYS A 345 15.47 22.23 12.41
C LYS A 345 15.44 23.37 13.43
N ASN A 346 14.64 23.21 14.46
CA ASN A 346 14.48 24.15 15.58
C ASN A 346 13.81 25.49 15.22
N ILE A 347 13.06 25.56 14.13
CA ILE A 347 12.17 26.70 13.85
C ILE A 347 10.72 26.22 14.00
N GLY A 348 10.01 26.85 14.97
CA GLY A 348 8.60 26.50 15.26
C GLY A 348 7.64 26.97 14.16
N ARG A 349 6.57 26.22 13.94
CA ARG A 349 5.51 26.58 12.96
C ARG A 349 4.87 27.93 13.28
N GLY A 350 4.65 28.25 14.57
CA GLY A 350 4.10 29.53 14.99
C GLY A 350 4.97 30.72 14.59
N PHE A 351 6.29 30.59 14.76
CA PHE A 351 7.24 31.59 14.30
C PHE A 351 7.17 31.81 12.78
N ILE A 352 7.15 30.73 12.00
CA ILE A 352 7.07 30.78 10.53
C ILE A 352 5.78 31.47 10.08
N GLN A 353 4.64 31.09 10.64
CA GLN A 353 3.35 31.70 10.32
C GLN A 353 3.31 33.19 10.66
N THR A 354 3.89 33.60 11.78
CA THR A 354 3.99 35.00 12.16
C THR A 354 4.90 35.78 11.22
N MET A 355 6.04 35.20 10.85
CA MET A 355 6.94 35.78 9.85
C MET A 355 6.26 35.98 8.50
N MET A 356 5.57 34.96 7.98
CA MET A 356 4.83 35.06 6.72
C MET A 356 3.74 36.12 6.78
N ARG A 357 2.95 36.18 7.85
CA ARG A 357 1.92 37.19 8.05
C ARG A 357 2.50 38.60 8.06
N ARG A 358 3.61 38.86 8.78
CA ARG A 358 4.28 40.15 8.80
C ARG A 358 4.85 40.56 7.45
N ARG A 359 5.40 39.59 6.72
CA ARG A 359 5.86 39.81 5.35
C ARG A 359 4.70 40.21 4.42
N GLU A 360 3.54 39.58 4.55
CA GLU A 360 2.34 39.93 3.75
C GLU A 360 1.76 41.30 4.11
N GLN A 361 1.76 41.66 5.40
CA GLN A 361 1.20 42.92 5.86
C GLN A 361 2.11 44.13 5.60
N ASP A 362 3.41 44.01 5.84
CA ASP A 362 4.36 45.10 5.85
C ASP A 362 5.35 45.05 4.67
N GLY A 363 5.18 44.11 3.77
CA GLY A 363 6.09 43.86 2.64
C GLY A 363 7.34 43.06 3.02
N PRO A 364 8.23 42.82 2.04
CA PRO A 364 9.44 42.02 2.25
C PRO A 364 10.36 42.61 3.31
N PHE A 365 11.10 41.75 4.01
CA PHE A 365 12.15 42.16 4.92
C PHE A 365 13.32 42.80 4.14
N ARG A 366 13.70 44.00 4.47
CA ARG A 366 14.66 44.80 3.72
C ARG A 366 16.13 44.55 4.13
N SER A 367 16.33 44.07 5.37
CA SER A 367 17.64 43.80 5.96
C SER A 367 17.51 42.82 7.13
N PHE A 368 18.61 42.24 7.59
CA PHE A 368 18.64 41.45 8.82
C PHE A 368 18.15 42.25 10.04
N GLN A 369 18.51 43.54 10.13
CA GLN A 369 18.07 44.41 11.21
C GLN A 369 16.53 44.62 11.15
N ASP A 370 15.95 44.87 9.99
CA ASP A 370 14.52 44.99 9.79
C ASP A 370 13.79 43.70 10.18
N PHE A 371 14.36 42.53 9.78
CA PHE A 371 13.85 41.23 10.22
C PHE A 371 13.86 41.10 11.74
N CYS A 372 14.97 41.37 12.41
CA CYS A 372 15.09 41.30 13.87
C CYS A 372 14.11 42.24 14.58
N GLN A 373 13.95 43.46 14.10
CA GLN A 373 13.01 44.44 14.70
C GLN A 373 11.56 43.96 14.56
N ARG A 374 11.20 43.49 13.38
CA ARG A 374 9.83 43.01 13.09
C ARG A 374 9.49 41.67 13.71
N MET A 375 10.50 40.86 14.09
CA MET A 375 10.32 39.55 14.73
C MET A 375 10.68 39.53 16.21
N PHE A 376 11.02 40.71 16.83
CA PHE A 376 11.57 40.80 18.19
C PHE A 376 10.65 40.27 19.29
N ASP A 377 9.34 40.38 19.12
CA ASP A 377 8.32 39.96 20.09
C ASP A 377 7.79 38.52 19.77
N CYS A 378 8.36 37.84 18.78
CA CYS A 378 8.05 36.46 18.48
C CYS A 378 8.98 35.56 19.30
N THR A 379 8.47 35.01 20.39
CA THR A 379 9.27 34.20 21.34
C THR A 379 9.12 32.71 21.15
N ASP A 380 8.25 32.20 20.25
CA ASP A 380 8.05 30.77 20.05
C ASP A 380 7.78 30.44 18.56
#